data_b7031f7862a68b0bdb2c65feb01259e2
#
_entry.id   b7031f7862a68b0bdb2c65feb01259e2
#
_cell.length_a   1.000
_cell.length_b   1.000
_cell.length_c   1.000
_cell.angle_alpha   90.00
_cell.angle_beta   90.00
_cell.angle_gamma   90.00
#
_symmetry.space_group_name_H-M   'P 1'
#
loop_
_entity.id
_entity.type
_entity.pdbx_description
1 polymer ?
#
loop_
_entity_poly.entity_id
_entity_poly.type
_entity_poly.pdbx_seq_one_letter_code
_entity_poly.pdbx_strand_id
1 'polypeptide(L)'
;MRPLFNALLLALPLSLSSLAVAAESPAGRWQTIDDETGKPKSIVEIEQTADGTLSGKVAEILKSDHGPNPVCSECEGERKDQPITGMTILWDLKPDGEQVWSNGTILDPAKGKTYRAKAKLLDGGDKLEFRGYLGIEALGRTQTWVRQ
;
A
#
# COMPACT_ATOMS: atom_id res chain seq x y z
N MET A 1 -42.29 61.97 -25.12
CA MET A 1 -41.05 61.59 -24.37
C MET A 1 -41.25 60.25 -23.77
N ARG A 2 -40.57 59.22 -24.30
CA ARG A 2 -40.56 57.87 -23.76
C ARG A 2 -39.15 57.60 -23.16
N PRO A 3 -38.98 57.23 -21.89
CA PRO A 3 -37.70 56.84 -21.37
C PRO A 3 -37.44 55.37 -21.77
N LEU A 4 -36.32 55.13 -22.44
CA LEU A 4 -35.75 53.85 -22.74
C LEU A 4 -35.15 53.26 -21.43
N PHE A 5 -35.76 52.22 -20.90
CA PHE A 5 -35.18 51.42 -19.85
C PHE A 5 -34.14 50.45 -20.46
N ASN A 6 -32.88 50.77 -20.28
CA ASN A 6 -31.79 49.81 -20.54
C ASN A 6 -31.73 48.79 -19.39
N ALA A 7 -32.20 47.59 -19.65
CA ALA A 7 -32.00 46.48 -18.74
C ALA A 7 -30.57 45.91 -18.96
N LEU A 8 -29.69 46.20 -18.02
CA LEU A 8 -28.35 45.68 -17.95
C LEU A 8 -28.43 44.26 -17.39
N LEU A 9 -28.38 43.25 -18.28
CA LEU A 9 -28.27 41.84 -17.89
C LEU A 9 -26.85 41.59 -17.38
N LEU A 10 -26.71 41.50 -16.06
CA LEU A 10 -25.49 41.01 -15.41
C LEU A 10 -25.42 39.49 -15.60
N ALA A 11 -24.60 39.02 -16.53
CA ALA A 11 -24.24 37.60 -16.66
C ALA A 11 -23.22 37.28 -15.56
N LEU A 12 -23.66 36.53 -14.51
CA LEU A 12 -22.77 35.92 -13.54
C LEU A 12 -22.05 34.75 -14.20
N PRO A 13 -20.71 34.68 -14.16
CA PRO A 13 -20.01 33.51 -14.60
C PRO A 13 -20.20 32.39 -13.56
N LEU A 14 -20.82 31.29 -13.97
CA LEU A 14 -20.90 30.06 -13.20
C LEU A 14 -19.51 29.41 -13.19
N SER A 15 -18.73 29.67 -12.15
CA SER A 15 -17.45 28.98 -11.94
C SER A 15 -17.73 27.54 -11.57
N LEU A 16 -17.60 26.61 -12.52
CA LEU A 16 -17.54 25.19 -12.25
C LEU A 16 -16.22 24.90 -11.51
N SER A 17 -16.27 24.82 -10.19
CA SER A 17 -15.17 24.26 -9.41
C SER A 17 -15.09 22.76 -9.70
N SER A 18 -14.16 22.34 -10.52
CA SER A 18 -13.80 20.96 -10.71
C SER A 18 -13.22 20.45 -9.38
N LEU A 19 -13.96 19.64 -8.64
CA LEU A 19 -13.44 18.89 -7.53
C LEU A 19 -12.48 17.84 -8.12
N ALA A 20 -11.18 18.14 -8.12
CA ALA A 20 -10.16 17.15 -8.41
C ALA A 20 -10.23 16.09 -7.30
N VAL A 21 -10.74 14.90 -7.60
CA VAL A 21 -10.61 13.74 -6.72
C VAL A 21 -9.12 13.41 -6.71
N ALA A 22 -8.47 13.62 -5.55
CA ALA A 22 -7.08 13.21 -5.38
C ALA A 22 -6.99 11.70 -5.59
N ALA A 23 -5.99 11.24 -6.37
CA ALA A 23 -5.73 9.81 -6.54
C ALA A 23 -5.46 9.21 -5.15
N GLU A 24 -6.12 8.10 -4.85
CA GLU A 24 -5.94 7.42 -3.56
C GLU A 24 -4.52 6.90 -3.43
N SER A 25 -3.90 7.17 -2.29
CA SER A 25 -2.52 6.75 -2.00
C SER A 25 -2.50 5.40 -1.30
N PRO A 26 -1.55 4.50 -1.65
CA PRO A 26 -1.29 3.27 -0.91
C PRO A 26 -0.56 3.51 0.42
N ALA A 27 -0.09 4.73 0.68
CA ALA A 27 0.53 5.07 1.96
C ALA A 27 -0.46 4.92 3.12
N GLY A 28 0.04 4.48 4.27
CA GLY A 28 -0.77 4.29 5.47
C GLY A 28 -0.53 2.96 6.15
N ARG A 29 -1.44 2.58 7.05
CA ARG A 29 -1.36 1.37 7.86
C ARG A 29 -2.27 0.30 7.27
N TRP A 30 -1.72 -0.91 7.15
CA TRP A 30 -2.37 -2.03 6.50
C TRP A 30 -2.34 -3.26 7.39
N GLN A 31 -3.47 -3.86 7.62
CA GLN A 31 -3.59 -5.13 8.31
C GLN A 31 -3.35 -6.27 7.34
N THR A 32 -2.32 -7.05 7.61
CA THR A 32 -2.04 -8.27 6.86
C THR A 32 -2.88 -9.43 7.39
N ILE A 33 -3.28 -10.31 6.50
CA ILE A 33 -4.13 -11.45 6.82
C ILE A 33 -3.32 -12.73 6.66
N ASP A 34 -3.41 -13.61 7.64
CA ASP A 34 -2.85 -14.94 7.57
C ASP A 34 -3.63 -15.80 6.58
N ASP A 35 -2.98 -16.35 5.58
CA ASP A 35 -3.64 -17.08 4.48
C ASP A 35 -4.25 -18.41 4.90
N GLU A 36 -3.73 -19.01 5.97
CA GLU A 36 -4.20 -20.31 6.46
C GLU A 36 -5.43 -20.14 7.37
N THR A 37 -5.44 -19.10 8.18
CA THR A 37 -6.47 -18.89 9.20
C THR A 37 -7.47 -17.80 8.87
N GLY A 38 -7.17 -16.92 7.89
CA GLY A 38 -7.98 -15.75 7.56
C GLY A 38 -7.97 -14.67 8.64
N LYS A 39 -7.09 -14.77 9.64
CA LYS A 39 -7.04 -13.85 10.78
C LYS A 39 -5.97 -12.76 10.60
N PRO A 40 -6.14 -11.60 11.24
CA PRO A 40 -5.12 -10.57 11.27
C PRO A 40 -3.80 -11.10 11.83
N LYS A 41 -2.69 -10.78 11.14
CA LYS A 41 -1.35 -11.24 11.47
C LYS A 41 -0.42 -10.13 11.95
N SER A 42 -0.40 -9.01 11.23
CA SER A 42 0.44 -7.86 11.54
C SER A 42 -0.13 -6.57 10.97
N ILE A 43 0.39 -5.45 11.41
CA ILE A 43 0.19 -4.15 10.79
C ILE A 43 1.48 -3.75 10.08
N VAL A 44 1.38 -3.42 8.81
CA VAL A 44 2.46 -2.88 7.99
C VAL A 44 2.18 -1.42 7.68
N GLU A 45 3.14 -0.57 7.92
CA GLU A 45 3.09 0.83 7.55
C GLU A 45 3.80 1.03 6.21
N ILE A 46 3.06 1.51 5.21
CA ILE A 46 3.56 1.81 3.88
C ILE A 46 3.80 3.30 3.74
N GLU A 47 4.97 3.66 3.26
CA GLU A 47 5.37 5.01 2.87
C GLU A 47 5.51 5.09 1.35
N GLN A 48 5.13 6.24 0.79
CA GLN A 48 5.31 6.55 -0.61
C GLN A 48 6.24 7.74 -0.74
N THR A 49 7.33 7.57 -1.50
CA THR A 49 8.30 8.62 -1.79
C THR A 49 7.77 9.60 -2.82
N ALA A 50 8.46 10.74 -3.04
CA ALA A 50 8.06 11.77 -3.98
C ALA A 50 8.00 11.28 -5.44
N ASP A 51 8.79 10.27 -5.81
CA ASP A 51 8.75 9.61 -7.13
C ASP A 51 7.68 8.50 -7.21
N GLY A 52 6.91 8.29 -6.14
CA GLY A 52 5.84 7.31 -6.06
C GLY A 52 6.28 5.89 -5.66
N THR A 53 7.56 5.66 -5.39
CA THR A 53 8.08 4.36 -4.93
C THR A 53 7.56 4.02 -3.54
N LEU A 54 7.15 2.77 -3.33
CA LEU A 54 6.65 2.29 -2.04
C LEU A 54 7.73 1.54 -1.27
N SER A 55 7.74 1.78 0.05
CA SER A 55 8.40 0.95 1.04
C SER A 55 7.46 0.65 2.20
N GLY A 56 7.73 -0.42 2.94
CA GLY A 56 6.88 -0.80 4.06
C GLY A 56 7.66 -1.50 5.17
N LYS A 57 7.27 -1.19 6.41
CA LYS A 57 7.85 -1.80 7.61
C LYS A 57 6.76 -2.42 8.47
N VAL A 58 7.10 -3.45 9.22
CA VAL A 58 6.21 -4.03 10.21
C VAL A 58 6.08 -3.06 11.38
N ALA A 59 4.89 -2.50 11.56
CA ALA A 59 4.61 -1.59 12.67
C ALA A 59 4.20 -2.34 13.94
N GLU A 60 3.47 -3.46 13.78
CA GLU A 60 2.93 -4.22 14.91
C GLU A 60 2.74 -5.69 14.54
N ILE A 61 3.03 -6.60 15.45
CA ILE A 61 2.71 -8.02 15.33
C ILE A 61 1.45 -8.30 16.13
N LEU A 62 0.39 -8.77 15.46
CA LEU A 62 -0.89 -9.11 16.06
C LEU A 62 -0.97 -10.57 16.48
N LYS A 63 -0.26 -11.45 15.76
CA LYS A 63 -0.18 -12.88 16.02
C LYS A 63 1.23 -13.39 15.77
N SER A 64 1.79 -14.11 16.72
CA SER A 64 3.07 -14.79 16.59
C SER A 64 3.07 -16.11 17.35
N ASP A 65 3.60 -17.16 16.73
CA ASP A 65 3.82 -18.45 17.37
C ASP A 65 5.17 -18.49 18.14
N HIS A 66 5.96 -17.41 18.07
CA HIS A 66 7.29 -17.26 18.66
C HIS A 66 7.34 -16.20 19.78
N GLY A 67 6.21 -15.98 20.45
CA GLY A 67 6.11 -15.00 21.54
C GLY A 67 5.83 -13.58 21.08
N PRO A 68 5.81 -12.60 22.03
CA PRO A 68 5.35 -11.23 21.77
C PRO A 68 6.34 -10.38 20.97
N ASN A 69 7.63 -10.75 20.95
CA ASN A 69 8.69 -10.00 20.25
C ASN A 69 9.49 -10.93 19.34
N PRO A 70 8.89 -11.46 18.27
CA PRO A 70 9.56 -12.39 17.38
C PRO A 70 10.74 -11.73 16.64
N VAL A 71 11.78 -12.52 16.43
CA VAL A 71 12.95 -12.14 15.63
C VAL A 71 12.98 -12.91 14.32
N CYS A 72 13.65 -12.38 13.31
CA CYS A 72 13.81 -13.06 12.03
C CYS A 72 14.94 -14.10 12.09
N SER A 73 14.66 -15.23 12.70
CA SER A 73 15.65 -16.32 12.87
C SER A 73 16.05 -16.98 11.55
N GLU A 74 15.17 -16.96 10.55
CA GLU A 74 15.41 -17.53 9.23
C GLU A 74 16.00 -16.52 8.22
N CYS A 75 16.11 -15.23 8.60
CA CYS A 75 16.74 -14.23 7.77
C CYS A 75 18.24 -14.43 7.64
N GLU A 76 18.81 -13.85 6.60
CA GLU A 76 20.26 -13.81 6.35
C GLU A 76 20.80 -12.39 6.49
N GLY A 77 22.14 -12.27 6.61
CA GLY A 77 22.82 -11.00 6.67
C GLY A 77 22.41 -10.14 7.87
N GLU A 78 22.25 -8.86 7.63
CA GLU A 78 21.94 -7.87 8.69
C GLU A 78 20.57 -8.07 9.36
N ARG A 79 19.65 -8.79 8.71
CA ARG A 79 18.32 -9.08 9.26
C ARG A 79 18.29 -10.32 10.16
N LYS A 80 19.34 -11.12 10.15
CA LYS A 80 19.43 -12.33 10.98
C LYS A 80 19.24 -12.01 12.45
N ASP A 81 18.27 -12.67 13.07
CA ASP A 81 17.92 -12.54 14.49
C ASP A 81 17.52 -11.12 14.94
N GLN A 82 17.21 -10.24 13.98
CA GLN A 82 16.70 -8.90 14.29
C GLN A 82 15.20 -8.94 14.59
N PRO A 83 14.70 -8.00 15.44
CA PRO A 83 13.26 -7.89 15.69
C PRO A 83 12.47 -7.71 14.39
N ILE A 84 11.38 -8.43 14.25
CA ILE A 84 10.47 -8.29 13.11
C ILE A 84 9.70 -6.97 13.19
N THR A 85 9.28 -6.55 14.39
CA THR A 85 8.70 -5.22 14.59
C THR A 85 9.72 -4.14 14.25
N GLY A 86 9.35 -3.22 13.37
CA GLY A 86 10.22 -2.16 12.85
C GLY A 86 11.02 -2.55 11.61
N MET A 87 11.03 -3.84 11.24
CA MET A 87 11.77 -4.33 10.08
C MET A 87 11.12 -3.89 8.77
N THR A 88 11.91 -3.36 7.85
CA THR A 88 11.46 -3.12 6.48
C THR A 88 11.31 -4.46 5.77
N ILE A 89 10.09 -4.73 5.30
CA ILE A 89 9.74 -5.98 4.59
C ILE A 89 9.32 -5.74 3.15
N LEU A 90 9.11 -4.50 2.76
CA LEU A 90 8.67 -4.11 1.42
C LEU A 90 9.52 -2.94 0.94
N TRP A 91 10.11 -3.04 -0.26
CA TRP A 91 10.95 -1.98 -0.83
C TRP A 91 10.96 -2.00 -2.35
N ASP A 92 11.30 -0.84 -2.92
CA ASP A 92 11.50 -0.63 -4.36
C ASP A 92 10.29 -0.91 -5.26
N LEU A 93 9.06 -0.91 -4.73
CA LEU A 93 7.88 -0.98 -5.59
C LEU A 93 7.68 0.33 -6.32
N LYS A 94 7.81 0.32 -7.63
CA LYS A 94 7.73 1.49 -8.51
C LYS A 94 6.35 1.61 -9.16
N PRO A 95 5.85 2.84 -9.37
CA PRO A 95 4.62 3.04 -10.12
C PRO A 95 4.65 2.33 -11.47
N ASP A 96 3.59 1.58 -11.79
CA ASP A 96 3.46 0.78 -13.01
C ASP A 96 2.02 0.83 -13.54
N GLY A 97 1.54 2.01 -13.79
CA GLY A 97 0.18 2.28 -14.22
C GLY A 97 -0.73 2.83 -13.11
N GLU A 98 -2.01 2.92 -13.40
CA GLU A 98 -2.98 3.46 -12.46
C GLU A 98 -3.22 2.48 -11.30
N GLN A 99 -2.97 2.94 -10.08
CA GLN A 99 -3.16 2.16 -8.84
C GLN A 99 -2.36 0.85 -8.78
N VAL A 100 -1.26 0.75 -9.56
CA VAL A 100 -0.39 -0.42 -9.62
C VAL A 100 1.06 -0.03 -9.38
N TRP A 101 1.77 -0.85 -8.63
CA TRP A 101 3.21 -0.76 -8.36
C TRP A 101 3.85 -2.12 -8.61
N SER A 102 5.01 -2.14 -9.22
CA SER A 102 5.69 -3.40 -9.57
C SER A 102 7.22 -3.31 -9.40
N ASN A 103 7.90 -4.40 -9.73
CA ASN A 103 9.35 -4.55 -9.68
C ASN A 103 9.99 -4.30 -8.30
N GLY A 104 9.21 -4.45 -7.25
CA GLY A 104 9.69 -4.38 -5.88
C GLY A 104 10.06 -5.74 -5.31
N THR A 105 10.36 -5.73 -4.02
CA THR A 105 10.70 -6.91 -3.24
C THR A 105 9.87 -6.94 -1.96
N ILE A 106 9.42 -8.13 -1.57
CA ILE A 106 8.78 -8.37 -0.28
C ILE A 106 9.51 -9.50 0.46
N LEU A 107 9.77 -9.28 1.74
CA LEU A 107 10.32 -10.28 2.66
C LEU A 107 9.19 -10.96 3.44
N ASP A 108 9.19 -12.28 3.46
CA ASP A 108 8.44 -13.07 4.45
C ASP A 108 9.35 -13.32 5.66
N PRO A 109 9.20 -12.59 6.77
CA PRO A 109 10.12 -12.73 7.90
C PRO A 109 9.97 -14.06 8.63
N ALA A 110 8.82 -14.75 8.52
CA ALA A 110 8.64 -16.06 9.12
C ALA A 110 9.49 -17.14 8.43
N LYS A 111 9.79 -16.95 7.15
CA LYS A 111 10.61 -17.87 6.33
C LYS A 111 11.98 -17.31 6.00
N GLY A 112 12.26 -16.05 6.32
CA GLY A 112 13.48 -15.35 5.92
C GLY A 112 13.68 -15.24 4.41
N LYS A 113 12.59 -15.33 3.64
CA LYS A 113 12.64 -15.44 2.18
C LYS A 113 12.10 -14.19 1.52
N THR A 114 12.79 -13.74 0.48
CA THR A 114 12.37 -12.60 -0.35
C THR A 114 11.71 -13.07 -1.64
N TYR A 115 10.75 -12.29 -2.10
CA TYR A 115 10.01 -12.50 -3.34
C TYR A 115 9.98 -11.20 -4.14
N ARG A 116 9.87 -11.31 -5.45
CA ARG A 116 9.48 -10.15 -6.26
C ARG A 116 8.05 -9.78 -5.93
N ALA A 117 7.75 -8.49 -5.94
CA ALA A 117 6.45 -8.00 -5.50
C ALA A 117 5.81 -7.07 -6.52
N LYS A 118 4.49 -7.23 -6.65
CA LYS A 118 3.58 -6.32 -7.32
C LYS A 118 2.43 -6.00 -6.38
N ALA A 119 2.00 -4.75 -6.37
CA ALA A 119 0.89 -4.29 -5.55
C ALA A 119 -0.18 -3.60 -6.41
N LYS A 120 -1.43 -3.74 -6.01
CA LYS A 120 -2.57 -3.07 -6.64
C LYS A 120 -3.53 -2.57 -5.58
N LEU A 121 -3.86 -1.28 -5.64
CA LEU A 121 -4.85 -0.67 -4.75
C LEU A 121 -6.26 -0.96 -5.30
N LEU A 122 -7.13 -1.45 -4.45
CA LEU A 122 -8.49 -1.89 -4.79
C LEU A 122 -9.54 -1.21 -3.90
N ASP A 123 -10.79 -1.34 -4.28
CA ASP A 123 -11.98 -0.97 -3.50
C ASP A 123 -11.91 0.46 -2.94
N GLY A 124 -11.59 1.43 -3.81
CA GLY A 124 -11.55 2.82 -3.40
C GLY A 124 -10.45 3.13 -2.38
N GLY A 125 -9.37 2.35 -2.36
CA GLY A 125 -8.25 2.52 -1.43
C GLY A 125 -8.36 1.73 -0.13
N ASP A 126 -9.39 0.92 0.05
CA ASP A 126 -9.61 0.15 1.28
C ASP A 126 -8.85 -1.17 1.33
N LYS A 127 -8.42 -1.67 0.18
CA LYS A 127 -7.68 -2.91 0.04
C LYS A 127 -6.42 -2.73 -0.79
N LEU A 128 -5.38 -3.46 -0.42
CA LEU A 128 -4.11 -3.51 -1.13
C LEU A 128 -3.76 -4.98 -1.42
N GLU A 129 -3.83 -5.35 -2.69
CA GLU A 129 -3.48 -6.68 -3.14
C GLU A 129 -1.99 -6.75 -3.44
N PHE A 130 -1.29 -7.69 -2.80
CA PHE A 130 0.11 -8.01 -3.06
C PHE A 130 0.23 -9.36 -3.75
N ARG A 131 1.03 -9.40 -4.82
CA ARG A 131 1.45 -10.62 -5.45
C ARG A 131 2.96 -10.79 -5.30
N GLY A 132 3.35 -11.84 -4.57
CA GLY A 132 4.73 -12.26 -4.41
C GLY A 132 5.05 -13.44 -5.31
N TYR A 133 6.21 -13.44 -5.98
CA TYR A 133 6.59 -14.50 -6.89
C TYR A 133 8.10 -14.66 -7.00
N LEU A 134 8.52 -15.86 -7.43
CA LEU A 134 9.88 -16.20 -7.80
C LEU A 134 9.88 -16.54 -9.30
N GLY A 135 10.71 -15.85 -10.08
CA GLY A 135 10.76 -16.06 -11.53
C GLY A 135 9.59 -15.42 -12.26
N ILE A 136 8.49 -16.15 -12.49
CA ILE A 136 7.31 -15.69 -13.23
C ILE A 136 6.15 -15.32 -12.30
N GLU A 137 5.53 -14.17 -12.59
CA GLU A 137 4.39 -13.65 -11.84
C GLU A 137 3.19 -14.62 -11.81
N ALA A 138 2.95 -15.36 -12.91
CA ALA A 138 1.85 -16.31 -13.01
C ALA A 138 1.87 -17.42 -11.96
N LEU A 139 3.06 -17.80 -11.46
CA LEU A 139 3.25 -18.82 -10.41
C LEU A 139 3.32 -18.21 -9.00
N GLY A 140 3.02 -16.93 -8.86
CA GLY A 140 3.06 -16.23 -7.61
C GLY A 140 1.86 -16.52 -6.69
N ARG A 141 1.95 -15.95 -5.49
CA ARG A 141 0.93 -16.01 -4.45
C ARG A 141 0.39 -14.62 -4.18
N THR A 142 -0.92 -14.51 -4.03
CA THR A 142 -1.61 -13.25 -3.79
C THR A 142 -2.10 -13.17 -2.34
N GLN A 143 -1.88 -12.02 -1.70
CA GLN A 143 -2.45 -11.65 -0.42
C GLN A 143 -3.21 -10.34 -0.55
N THR A 144 -4.29 -10.18 0.19
CA THR A 144 -5.03 -8.92 0.27
C THR A 144 -4.91 -8.36 1.68
N TRP A 145 -4.38 -7.15 1.79
CA TRP A 145 -4.27 -6.40 3.03
C TRP A 145 -5.41 -5.40 3.13
N VAL A 146 -5.86 -5.14 4.34
CA VAL A 146 -7.00 -4.27 4.62
C VAL A 146 -6.51 -3.00 5.30
N ARG A 147 -6.98 -1.85 4.83
CA ARG A 147 -6.63 -0.56 5.43
C ARG A 147 -7.13 -0.46 6.87
N GLN A 148 -6.27 0.08 7.73
CA GLN A 148 -6.59 0.37 9.12
C GLN A 148 -7.24 1.75 9.26
#